data_5cfa76187f72d2409f33c64248aab556
#
_entry.id   5cfa76187f72d2409f33c64248aab556
#
_cell.length_a   1.000
_cell.length_b   1.000
_cell.length_c   1.000
_cell.angle_alpha   90.00
_cell.angle_beta   90.00
_cell.angle_gamma   90.00
#
_symmetry.space_group_name_H-M   'P 1'
#
loop_
_entity.id
_entity.type
_entity.pdbx_description
1 polymer ?
#
loop_
_entity_poly.entity_id
_entity_poly.type
_entity_poly.pdbx_seq_one_letter_code
_entity_poly.pdbx_strand_id
1 'polypeptide(L)'
;MIDVEFRDRALYLPGADVLVCSDLHLGRDATSAVRAPLGERGDITGRLRALCDRFFPTEVVLAGDVLHSFSGTPGDAAESFDGVVREIETRDLGLTITPGNHDAMLGGLWGGRTPAQYRIGSDGEVTDSEAIVACHGHELPEEGGAGTYVIGHDHPAIEIEGQRRPCYLYGSGAHGGADVLMLPAFTQLAAGVPVNGSSARDFQSPLVTDLEGFRPIVRDEASDETLWFPPLDEFRSML
;
A
#
# COMPACT_ATOMS: atom_id res chain seq x y z
N MET A 1 -9.48 -9.40 -13.09
CA MET A 1 -9.07 -8.22 -12.29
C MET A 1 -10.26 -7.80 -11.44
N ILE A 2 -10.04 -7.49 -10.18
CA ILE A 2 -11.04 -6.97 -9.25
C ILE A 2 -11.47 -5.55 -9.62
N ASP A 3 -12.69 -5.15 -9.22
CA ASP A 3 -13.17 -3.77 -9.36
C ASP A 3 -12.49 -2.88 -8.32
N VAL A 4 -11.74 -1.86 -8.77
CA VAL A 4 -10.92 -1.01 -7.93
C VAL A 4 -10.86 0.42 -8.44
N GLU A 5 -10.75 1.38 -7.53
CA GLU A 5 -10.40 2.77 -7.83
C GLU A 5 -9.02 3.11 -7.22
N PHE A 6 -8.13 3.63 -8.07
CA PHE A 6 -6.81 4.11 -7.68
C PHE A 6 -6.88 5.61 -7.38
N ARG A 7 -6.42 6.01 -6.20
CA ARG A 7 -6.39 7.43 -5.83
C ARG A 7 -5.30 7.71 -4.81
N ASP A 8 -4.51 8.71 -5.07
CA ASP A 8 -3.51 9.27 -4.13
C ASP A 8 -2.71 8.20 -3.38
N ARG A 9 -2.19 7.21 -4.12
CA ARG A 9 -1.43 6.06 -3.62
C ARG A 9 -2.23 5.08 -2.73
N ALA A 10 -3.54 5.24 -2.68
CA ALA A 10 -4.46 4.32 -2.03
C ALA A 10 -5.27 3.53 -3.07
N LEU A 11 -5.88 2.47 -2.62
CA LEU A 11 -6.80 1.63 -3.37
C LEU A 11 -8.17 1.65 -2.67
N TYR A 12 -9.22 1.96 -3.41
CA TYR A 12 -10.58 1.78 -2.92
C TYR A 12 -11.24 0.59 -3.61
N LEU A 13 -11.92 -0.23 -2.84
CA LEU A 13 -12.64 -1.43 -3.26
C LEU A 13 -14.15 -1.18 -3.12
N PRO A 14 -14.84 -0.76 -4.21
CA PRO A 14 -16.26 -0.40 -4.13
C PRO A 14 -17.16 -1.55 -3.68
N GLY A 15 -16.84 -2.78 -4.09
CA GLY A 15 -17.63 -3.97 -3.73
C GLY A 15 -17.58 -4.35 -2.25
N ALA A 16 -16.61 -3.81 -1.49
CA ALA A 16 -16.44 -4.06 -0.07
C ALA A 16 -16.52 -2.77 0.78
N ASP A 17 -16.61 -1.60 0.16
CA ASP A 17 -16.52 -0.29 0.82
C ASP A 17 -15.25 -0.12 1.68
N VAL A 18 -14.11 -0.64 1.20
CA VAL A 18 -12.84 -0.65 1.93
C VAL A 18 -11.79 0.21 1.22
N LEU A 19 -11.12 1.05 1.99
CA LEU A 19 -9.96 1.83 1.56
C LEU A 19 -8.68 1.13 2.04
N VAL A 20 -7.74 0.88 1.14
CA VAL A 20 -6.46 0.23 1.45
C VAL A 20 -5.30 1.19 1.17
N CYS A 21 -4.42 1.36 2.15
CA CYS A 21 -3.14 2.08 2.03
C CYS A 21 -2.02 1.19 2.56
N SER A 22 -0.77 1.43 2.15
CA SER A 22 0.40 0.74 2.67
C SER A 22 1.57 1.70 2.87
N ASP A 23 2.53 1.31 3.69
CA ASP A 23 3.83 1.98 3.78
C ASP A 23 3.69 3.47 4.13
N LEU A 24 3.02 3.75 5.26
CA LEU A 24 2.87 5.10 5.79
C LEU A 24 4.21 5.61 6.37
N HIS A 25 5.00 4.73 6.95
CA HIS A 25 6.30 5.00 7.56
C HIS A 25 6.29 6.23 8.49
N LEU A 26 5.33 6.31 9.39
CA LEU A 26 5.18 7.40 10.34
C LEU A 26 6.43 7.56 11.22
N GLY A 27 6.90 8.78 11.36
CA GLY A 27 8.14 9.12 12.06
C GLY A 27 9.38 9.16 11.15
N ARG A 28 9.24 9.03 9.83
CA ARG A 28 10.35 9.05 8.89
C ARG A 28 10.99 10.44 8.75
N ASP A 29 10.22 11.52 8.84
CA ASP A 29 10.75 12.88 8.73
C ASP A 29 11.68 13.23 9.92
N ALA A 30 11.46 12.67 11.10
CA ALA A 30 12.33 12.83 12.27
C ALA A 30 13.75 12.27 12.05
N THR A 31 13.92 11.38 11.09
CA THR A 31 15.20 10.72 10.75
C THR A 31 15.87 11.34 9.53
N SER A 32 15.16 12.23 8.84
CA SER A 32 15.67 12.93 7.66
C SER A 32 16.81 13.88 8.08
N ALA A 33 17.90 13.91 7.30
CA ALA A 33 18.97 14.89 7.47
C ALA A 33 18.52 16.33 7.15
N VAL A 34 17.30 16.51 6.67
CA VAL A 34 16.68 17.81 6.39
C VAL A 34 16.10 18.35 7.71
N ARG A 35 16.67 19.43 8.22
CA ARG A 35 16.26 20.08 9.49
C ARG A 35 14.96 20.90 9.40
N ALA A 36 14.20 20.77 8.34
CA ALA A 36 12.89 21.39 8.23
C ALA A 36 11.81 20.31 8.48
N PRO A 37 10.81 20.57 9.34
CA PRO A 37 9.69 19.64 9.47
C PRO A 37 9.01 19.52 8.11
N LEU A 38 9.05 18.32 7.54
CA LEU A 38 8.47 18.06 6.22
C LEU A 38 6.95 17.98 6.25
N GLY A 39 6.37 18.07 7.46
CA GLY A 39 4.92 18.03 7.64
C GLY A 39 4.29 16.65 7.39
N GLU A 40 5.08 15.58 7.50
CA GLU A 40 4.67 14.19 7.24
C GLU A 40 3.31 13.86 7.87
N ARG A 41 3.15 14.16 9.17
CA ARG A 41 1.90 13.90 9.90
C ARG A 41 0.72 14.64 9.28
N GLY A 42 0.90 15.91 8.94
CA GLY A 42 -0.15 16.75 8.33
C GLY A 42 -0.53 16.27 6.95
N ASP A 43 0.45 15.85 6.16
CA ASP A 43 0.26 15.31 4.81
C ASP A 43 -0.51 13.98 4.85
N ILE A 44 -0.01 12.98 5.59
CA ILE A 44 -0.62 11.65 5.67
C ILE A 44 -2.05 11.72 6.19
N THR A 45 -2.28 12.41 7.33
CA THR A 45 -3.62 12.54 7.92
C THR A 45 -4.56 13.34 7.01
N GLY A 46 -4.06 14.41 6.37
CA GLY A 46 -4.84 15.23 5.45
C GLY A 46 -5.29 14.48 4.19
N ARG A 47 -4.39 13.67 3.62
CA ARG A 47 -4.68 12.84 2.45
C ARG A 47 -5.64 11.70 2.79
N LEU A 48 -5.43 11.04 3.93
CA LEU A 48 -6.36 10.01 4.41
C LEU A 48 -7.76 10.58 4.63
N ARG A 49 -7.86 11.77 5.22
CA ARG A 49 -9.11 12.52 5.36
C ARG A 49 -9.80 12.75 4.02
N ALA A 50 -9.07 13.27 3.04
CA ALA A 50 -9.61 13.56 1.71
C ALA A 50 -10.11 12.30 1.00
N LEU A 51 -9.41 11.16 1.17
CA LEU A 51 -9.83 9.86 0.65
C LEU A 51 -11.11 9.36 1.34
N CYS A 52 -11.18 9.44 2.67
CA CYS A 52 -12.38 9.08 3.41
C CYS A 52 -13.58 9.97 3.04
N ASP A 53 -13.36 11.28 2.85
CA ASP A 53 -14.41 12.23 2.44
C ASP A 53 -14.88 12.00 0.99
N ARG A 54 -14.04 11.41 0.15
CA ARG A 54 -14.37 11.09 -1.24
C ARG A 54 -15.14 9.78 -1.38
N PHE A 55 -14.66 8.72 -0.72
CA PHE A 55 -15.14 7.36 -0.95
C PHE A 55 -16.16 6.90 0.09
N PHE A 56 -16.21 7.55 1.24
CA PHE A 56 -17.07 7.15 2.37
C PHE A 56 -16.94 5.67 2.72
N PRO A 57 -15.70 5.15 2.88
CA PRO A 57 -15.51 3.73 3.16
C PRO A 57 -16.12 3.35 4.50
N THR A 58 -16.41 2.07 4.70
CA THR A 58 -16.79 1.53 6.01
C THR A 58 -15.59 1.09 6.83
N GLU A 59 -14.47 0.79 6.17
CA GLU A 59 -13.24 0.34 6.80
C GLU A 59 -12.01 0.88 6.07
N VAL A 60 -10.95 1.13 6.83
CA VAL A 60 -9.59 1.41 6.34
C VAL A 60 -8.69 0.23 6.69
N VAL A 61 -7.97 -0.28 5.70
CA VAL A 61 -6.94 -1.31 5.87
C VAL A 61 -5.57 -0.69 5.62
N LEU A 62 -4.67 -0.78 6.62
CA LEU A 62 -3.28 -0.39 6.47
C LEU A 62 -2.44 -1.66 6.24
N ALA A 63 -1.97 -1.82 5.00
CA ALA A 63 -1.23 -3.02 4.56
C ALA A 63 0.27 -2.92 4.90
N GLY A 64 0.56 -2.72 6.17
CA GLY A 64 1.88 -2.78 6.78
C GLY A 64 2.75 -1.54 6.64
N ASP A 65 3.87 -1.59 7.34
CA ASP A 65 4.86 -0.53 7.48
C ASP A 65 4.22 0.83 7.81
N VAL A 66 3.31 0.78 8.80
CA VAL A 66 2.64 1.97 9.33
C VAL A 66 3.65 2.84 10.07
N LEU A 67 4.56 2.21 10.81
CA LEU A 67 5.62 2.90 11.54
C LEU A 67 6.93 2.87 10.73
N HIS A 68 7.79 3.88 10.94
CA HIS A 68 9.16 3.85 10.44
C HIS A 68 10.07 3.36 11.55
N SER A 69 10.78 2.23 11.34
CA SER A 69 11.56 1.58 12.40
C SER A 69 12.65 2.50 13.00
N PHE A 70 12.68 2.54 14.33
CA PHE A 70 13.82 2.75 15.24
C PHE A 70 14.68 4.01 15.13
N SER A 71 14.47 4.95 14.25
CA SER A 71 15.38 6.08 14.08
C SER A 71 14.78 7.45 14.41
N GLY A 72 13.51 7.52 14.80
CA GLY A 72 12.88 8.72 15.36
C GLY A 72 12.75 8.63 16.89
N THR A 73 12.49 9.74 17.56
CA THR A 73 12.03 9.66 18.94
C THR A 73 10.72 8.89 18.97
N PRO A 74 10.60 7.84 19.81
CA PRO A 74 9.37 7.05 19.88
C PRO A 74 8.08 7.90 20.03
N GLY A 75 8.21 9.11 20.61
CA GLY A 75 7.10 10.04 20.81
C GLY A 75 6.51 10.59 19.51
N ASP A 76 7.32 10.99 18.54
CA ASP A 76 6.84 11.62 17.30
C ASP A 76 6.09 10.61 16.41
N ALA A 77 6.61 9.38 16.32
CA ALA A 77 5.94 8.30 15.61
C ALA A 77 4.60 7.91 16.27
N ALA A 78 4.59 7.83 17.62
CA ALA A 78 3.38 7.52 18.36
C ALA A 78 2.32 8.62 18.20
N GLU A 79 2.69 9.91 18.30
CA GLU A 79 1.77 11.02 18.08
C GLU A 79 1.22 11.06 16.64
N SER A 80 2.05 10.72 15.66
CA SER A 80 1.63 10.64 14.26
C SER A 80 0.63 9.49 14.06
N PHE A 81 0.91 8.34 14.66
CA PHE A 81 0.02 7.18 14.66
C PHE A 81 -1.32 7.49 15.33
N ASP A 82 -1.31 8.09 16.53
CA ASP A 82 -2.52 8.55 17.22
C ASP A 82 -3.35 9.51 16.36
N GLY A 83 -2.69 10.35 15.57
CA GLY A 83 -3.34 11.24 14.62
C GLY A 83 -4.09 10.50 13.52
N VAL A 84 -3.48 9.45 12.94
CA VAL A 84 -4.11 8.59 11.92
C VAL A 84 -5.28 7.81 12.52
N VAL A 85 -5.07 7.16 13.67
CA VAL A 85 -6.13 6.40 14.35
C VAL A 85 -7.33 7.30 14.67
N ARG A 86 -7.10 8.48 15.25
CA ARG A 86 -8.15 9.43 15.59
C ARG A 86 -8.91 9.89 14.35
N GLU A 87 -8.24 10.09 13.22
CA GLU A 87 -8.90 10.49 11.98
C GLU A 87 -9.90 9.44 11.49
N ILE A 88 -9.56 8.14 11.65
CA ILE A 88 -10.42 7.02 11.28
C ILE A 88 -11.56 6.83 12.30
N GLU A 89 -11.25 6.81 13.61
CA GLU A 89 -12.21 6.57 14.67
C GLU A 89 -13.28 7.66 14.78
N THR A 90 -12.92 8.94 14.56
CA THR A 90 -13.90 10.04 14.60
C THR A 90 -14.94 9.99 13.49
N ARG A 91 -14.77 9.11 12.53
CA ARG A 91 -15.69 8.82 11.43
C ARG A 91 -16.49 7.53 11.61
N ASP A 92 -16.33 6.85 12.74
CA ASP A 92 -16.90 5.51 12.99
C ASP A 92 -16.47 4.45 11.94
N LEU A 93 -15.26 4.59 11.36
CA LEU A 93 -14.75 3.64 10.39
C LEU A 93 -14.01 2.49 11.09
N GLY A 94 -14.13 1.28 10.53
CA GLY A 94 -13.29 0.16 10.91
C GLY A 94 -11.81 0.45 10.60
N LEU A 95 -10.91 -0.06 11.42
CA LEU A 95 -9.47 -0.05 11.16
C LEU A 95 -8.88 -1.43 11.36
N THR A 96 -8.25 -1.95 10.31
CA THR A 96 -7.45 -3.18 10.36
C THR A 96 -6.03 -2.87 9.89
N ILE A 97 -5.02 -3.36 10.60
CA ILE A 97 -3.61 -3.21 10.22
C ILE A 97 -3.02 -4.62 10.03
N THR A 98 -2.46 -4.89 8.86
CA THR A 98 -1.64 -6.10 8.67
C THR A 98 -0.17 -5.71 8.84
N PRO A 99 0.49 -6.06 9.97
CA PRO A 99 1.79 -5.50 10.31
C PRO A 99 2.86 -5.82 9.26
N GLY A 100 3.74 -4.84 9.00
CA GLY A 100 4.93 -5.01 8.20
C GLY A 100 6.19 -5.29 9.03
N ASN A 101 7.32 -5.44 8.36
CA ASN A 101 8.60 -5.70 9.01
C ASN A 101 9.14 -4.50 9.82
N HIS A 102 8.61 -3.29 9.61
CA HIS A 102 8.92 -2.09 10.38
C HIS A 102 7.97 -1.89 11.59
N ASP A 103 6.94 -2.69 11.77
CA ASP A 103 5.87 -2.48 12.75
C ASP A 103 6.09 -3.20 14.10
N ALA A 104 7.34 -3.57 14.43
CA ALA A 104 7.64 -4.30 15.66
C ALA A 104 7.14 -3.60 16.95
N MET A 105 6.99 -2.27 16.94
CA MET A 105 6.49 -1.50 18.09
C MET A 105 4.98 -1.28 18.08
N LEU A 106 4.28 -1.65 17.02
CA LEU A 106 2.85 -1.39 16.85
C LEU A 106 2.00 -1.97 17.99
N GLY A 107 2.29 -3.19 18.42
CA GLY A 107 1.57 -3.85 19.51
C GLY A 107 1.67 -3.15 20.88
N GLY A 108 2.65 -2.24 21.06
CA GLY A 108 2.75 -1.38 22.25
C GLY A 108 1.96 -0.07 22.14
N LEU A 109 1.57 0.31 20.94
CA LEU A 109 0.86 1.57 20.65
C LEU A 109 -0.63 1.35 20.42
N TRP A 110 -1.02 0.18 19.91
CA TRP A 110 -2.39 -0.07 19.50
C TRP A 110 -2.85 -1.49 19.83
N GLY A 111 -4.05 -1.60 20.40
CA GLY A 111 -4.67 -2.88 20.79
C GLY A 111 -5.76 -3.37 19.85
N GLY A 112 -5.88 -2.77 18.65
CA GLY A 112 -6.91 -3.15 17.68
C GLY A 112 -6.52 -4.39 16.84
N ARG A 113 -7.19 -4.57 15.71
CA ARG A 113 -6.99 -5.75 14.83
C ARG A 113 -5.66 -5.67 14.09
N THR A 114 -4.79 -6.66 14.31
CA THR A 114 -3.47 -6.78 13.66
C THR A 114 -3.22 -8.20 13.12
N PRO A 115 -4.06 -8.75 12.22
CA PRO A 115 -3.79 -10.04 11.61
C PRO A 115 -2.59 -9.95 10.65
N ALA A 116 -1.83 -11.05 10.48
CA ALA A 116 -0.73 -11.10 9.51
C ALA A 116 -1.24 -10.90 8.07
N GLN A 117 -2.46 -11.34 7.80
CA GLN A 117 -3.20 -11.14 6.55
C GLN A 117 -4.68 -10.90 6.86
N TYR A 118 -5.35 -10.14 6.00
CA TYR A 118 -6.74 -9.78 6.19
C TYR A 118 -7.56 -10.03 4.92
N ARG A 119 -8.58 -10.87 5.03
CA ARG A 119 -9.53 -11.15 3.94
C ARG A 119 -10.59 -10.04 3.92
N ILE A 120 -10.61 -9.25 2.86
CA ILE A 120 -11.48 -8.09 2.69
C ILE A 120 -12.87 -8.56 2.21
N GLY A 121 -13.93 -8.00 2.81
CA GLY A 121 -15.31 -8.24 2.37
C GLY A 121 -15.84 -9.65 2.69
N SER A 122 -15.38 -10.30 3.76
CA SER A 122 -15.67 -11.70 4.09
C SER A 122 -17.02 -11.96 4.76
N ASP A 123 -17.97 -11.05 4.75
CA ASP A 123 -19.30 -11.25 5.37
C ASP A 123 -20.22 -12.21 4.56
N GLY A 124 -19.71 -12.84 3.50
CA GLY A 124 -20.42 -13.83 2.67
C GLY A 124 -19.55 -15.03 2.32
N GLU A 125 -20.16 -16.05 1.71
CA GLU A 125 -19.46 -17.21 1.13
C GLU A 125 -18.72 -16.78 -0.17
N VAL A 126 -17.61 -16.03 -0.01
CA VAL A 126 -16.72 -15.70 -1.14
C VAL A 126 -15.78 -16.88 -1.35
N THR A 127 -15.71 -17.41 -2.56
CA THR A 127 -14.77 -18.47 -2.91
C THR A 127 -13.33 -17.96 -2.85
N ASP A 128 -12.36 -18.85 -2.64
CA ASP A 128 -10.95 -18.45 -2.59
C ASP A 128 -10.50 -17.72 -3.86
N SER A 129 -11.03 -18.11 -5.02
CA SER A 129 -10.72 -17.47 -6.31
C SER A 129 -11.27 -16.03 -6.45
N GLU A 130 -12.20 -15.63 -5.60
CA GLU A 130 -12.80 -14.29 -5.60
C GLU A 130 -12.31 -13.46 -4.41
N ALA A 131 -11.67 -14.10 -3.43
CA ALA A 131 -11.22 -13.44 -2.22
C ALA A 131 -10.12 -12.43 -2.49
N ILE A 132 -10.22 -11.27 -1.85
CA ILE A 132 -9.18 -10.25 -1.81
C ILE A 132 -8.51 -10.35 -0.43
N VAL A 133 -7.19 -10.54 -0.42
CA VAL A 133 -6.41 -10.62 0.81
C VAL A 133 -5.39 -9.49 0.84
N ALA A 134 -5.49 -8.63 1.86
CA ALA A 134 -4.47 -7.64 2.16
C ALA A 134 -3.43 -8.20 3.12
N CYS A 135 -2.16 -7.99 2.82
CA CYS A 135 -1.03 -8.26 3.71
C CYS A 135 0.11 -7.30 3.34
N HIS A 136 1.14 -7.21 4.18
CA HIS A 136 2.26 -6.32 3.85
C HIS A 136 3.07 -6.82 2.65
N GLY A 137 3.28 -8.12 2.51
CA GLY A 137 3.99 -8.71 1.37
C GLY A 137 5.48 -8.96 1.60
N HIS A 138 6.01 -8.75 2.81
CA HIS A 138 7.40 -9.09 3.18
C HIS A 138 7.61 -10.58 3.45
N GLU A 139 6.54 -11.32 3.68
CA GLU A 139 6.51 -12.76 3.88
C GLU A 139 5.45 -13.40 2.98
N LEU A 140 5.58 -14.70 2.73
CA LEU A 140 4.53 -15.44 2.04
C LEU A 140 3.25 -15.45 2.89
N PRO A 141 2.08 -15.22 2.29
CA PRO A 141 0.82 -15.35 3.00
C PRO A 141 0.64 -16.80 3.46
N GLU A 142 -0.09 -16.98 4.57
CA GLU A 142 -0.47 -18.30 5.04
C GLU A 142 -1.32 -19.03 3.98
N GLU A 143 -1.28 -20.36 3.98
CA GLU A 143 -2.10 -21.18 3.09
C GLU A 143 -3.59 -20.90 3.33
N GLY A 144 -4.35 -20.65 2.30
CA GLY A 144 -5.77 -20.34 2.42
C GLY A 144 -6.41 -19.67 1.20
N GLY A 145 -5.65 -19.56 0.12
CA GLY A 145 -6.16 -19.11 -1.17
C GLY A 145 -6.65 -17.65 -1.21
N ALA A 146 -6.27 -16.95 -2.26
CA ALA A 146 -6.85 -15.68 -2.64
C ALA A 146 -6.99 -15.63 -4.15
N GLY A 147 -7.98 -14.90 -4.67
CA GLY A 147 -8.02 -14.51 -6.06
C GLY A 147 -7.08 -13.35 -6.33
N THR A 148 -6.93 -12.47 -5.34
CA THR A 148 -6.02 -11.32 -5.43
C THR A 148 -5.37 -11.03 -4.08
N TYR A 149 -4.06 -10.85 -4.10
CA TYR A 149 -3.30 -10.29 -2.98
C TYR A 149 -3.07 -8.79 -3.20
N VAL A 150 -3.42 -7.97 -2.21
CA VAL A 150 -3.12 -6.54 -2.17
C VAL A 150 -1.98 -6.35 -1.18
N ILE A 151 -0.82 -5.86 -1.66
CA ILE A 151 0.41 -5.78 -0.87
C ILE A 151 1.08 -4.40 -0.97
N GLY A 152 1.97 -4.09 -0.03
CA GLY A 152 2.89 -2.95 -0.08
C GLY A 152 4.34 -3.40 -0.23
N HIS A 153 5.21 -2.95 0.68
CA HIS A 153 6.59 -3.35 0.96
C HIS A 153 7.65 -2.80 -0.01
N ASP A 154 7.56 -3.06 -1.31
CA ASP A 154 8.62 -2.69 -2.26
C ASP A 154 8.48 -1.28 -2.85
N HIS A 155 7.39 -0.58 -2.57
CA HIS A 155 7.14 0.80 -3.01
C HIS A 155 7.38 1.02 -4.52
N PRO A 156 6.66 0.38 -5.43
CA PRO A 156 6.95 0.46 -6.85
C PRO A 156 6.82 1.89 -7.38
N ALA A 157 7.75 2.27 -8.27
CA ALA A 157 7.74 3.54 -8.97
C ALA A 157 8.18 3.33 -10.43
N ILE A 158 7.65 4.13 -11.33
CA ILE A 158 8.04 4.15 -12.74
C ILE A 158 8.84 5.42 -13.04
N GLU A 159 9.85 5.31 -13.89
CA GLU A 159 10.62 6.45 -14.35
C GLU A 159 10.19 6.81 -15.79
N ILE A 160 9.62 8.00 -15.97
CA ILE A 160 9.16 8.53 -17.26
C ILE A 160 9.80 9.89 -17.46
N GLU A 161 10.50 10.08 -18.58
CA GLU A 161 11.17 11.35 -18.92
C GLU A 161 12.13 11.85 -17.81
N GLY A 162 12.80 10.94 -17.14
CA GLY A 162 13.71 11.23 -16.02
C GLY A 162 13.01 11.63 -14.72
N GLN A 163 11.69 11.51 -14.66
CA GLN A 163 10.91 11.74 -13.44
C GLN A 163 10.43 10.42 -12.87
N ARG A 164 10.71 10.20 -11.58
CA ARG A 164 10.21 9.04 -10.85
C ARG A 164 8.82 9.33 -10.31
N ARG A 165 7.86 8.48 -10.68
CA ARG A 165 6.47 8.57 -10.26
C ARG A 165 6.06 7.29 -9.53
N PRO A 166 5.42 7.37 -8.36
CA PRO A 166 4.83 6.20 -7.72
C PRO A 166 3.85 5.52 -8.68
N CYS A 167 3.84 4.20 -8.70
CA CYS A 167 2.89 3.43 -9.49
C CYS A 167 2.39 2.24 -8.68
N TYR A 168 1.20 1.79 -8.99
CA TYR A 168 0.75 0.46 -8.60
C TYR A 168 1.37 -0.54 -9.56
N LEU A 169 1.56 -1.77 -9.13
CA LEU A 169 2.15 -2.82 -9.94
C LEU A 169 1.23 -4.05 -9.92
N TYR A 170 0.64 -4.39 -11.06
CA TYR A 170 -0.33 -5.48 -11.17
C TYR A 170 0.23 -6.66 -11.93
N GLY A 171 0.24 -7.83 -11.30
CA GLY A 171 0.63 -9.11 -11.90
C GLY A 171 -0.54 -10.10 -11.91
N SER A 172 -1.02 -10.46 -13.10
CA SER A 172 -2.09 -11.44 -13.24
C SER A 172 -1.56 -12.85 -13.05
N GLY A 173 -2.19 -13.63 -12.15
CA GLY A 173 -1.76 -14.99 -11.83
C GLY A 173 -0.34 -15.10 -11.26
N ALA A 174 0.21 -14.01 -10.76
CA ALA A 174 1.63 -13.87 -10.40
C ALA A 174 2.06 -14.74 -9.22
N HIS A 175 1.15 -15.12 -8.34
CA HIS A 175 1.45 -15.96 -7.18
C HIS A 175 0.44 -17.10 -7.01
N GLY A 176 0.87 -18.33 -7.29
CA GLY A 176 0.00 -19.52 -7.12
C GLY A 176 -1.28 -19.49 -7.96
N GLY A 177 -1.32 -18.71 -9.04
CA GLY A 177 -2.48 -18.46 -9.88
C GLY A 177 -3.35 -17.28 -9.44
N ALA A 178 -3.07 -16.70 -8.26
CA ALA A 178 -3.70 -15.48 -7.79
C ALA A 178 -3.06 -14.24 -8.41
N ASP A 179 -3.83 -13.19 -8.58
CA ASP A 179 -3.33 -11.87 -8.96
C ASP A 179 -2.58 -11.22 -7.80
N VAL A 180 -1.57 -10.40 -8.10
CA VAL A 180 -0.87 -9.57 -7.10
C VAL A 180 -1.01 -8.11 -7.51
N LEU A 181 -1.53 -7.29 -6.61
CA LEU A 181 -1.62 -5.85 -6.75
C LEU A 181 -0.79 -5.18 -5.66
N MET A 182 0.38 -4.66 -6.04
CA MET A 182 1.29 -3.96 -5.14
C MET A 182 1.01 -2.46 -5.16
N LEU A 183 0.84 -1.87 -3.98
CA LEU A 183 0.61 -0.45 -3.77
C LEU A 183 1.94 0.33 -3.73
N PRO A 184 1.98 1.56 -4.24
CA PRO A 184 3.08 2.47 -3.92
C PRO A 184 3.03 2.88 -2.46
N ALA A 185 4.17 3.25 -1.87
CA ALA A 185 4.19 3.78 -0.51
C ALA A 185 3.24 4.99 -0.38
N PHE A 186 2.38 4.96 0.65
CA PHE A 186 1.48 6.07 0.92
C PHE A 186 2.25 7.33 1.33
N THR A 187 3.33 7.20 2.08
CA THR A 187 4.20 8.34 2.37
C THR A 187 4.81 8.94 1.09
N GLN A 188 4.92 10.27 1.04
CA GLN A 188 5.61 10.97 -0.04
C GLN A 188 7.14 10.97 0.13
N LEU A 189 7.64 10.56 1.30
CA LEU A 189 9.07 10.55 1.61
C LEU A 189 9.80 9.31 1.07
N ALA A 190 9.08 8.31 0.59
CA ALA A 190 9.67 7.13 -0.05
C ALA A 190 9.89 7.40 -1.54
N ALA A 191 11.13 7.27 -2.00
CA ALA A 191 11.49 7.46 -3.41
C ALA A 191 10.95 6.34 -4.32
N GLY A 192 10.63 5.17 -3.76
CA GLY A 192 10.18 3.98 -4.48
C GLY A 192 11.28 3.26 -5.26
N VAL A 193 11.00 2.02 -5.65
CA VAL A 193 11.88 1.16 -6.48
C VAL A 193 11.49 1.35 -7.96
N PRO A 194 12.41 1.80 -8.83
CA PRO A 194 12.08 2.01 -10.24
C PRO A 194 11.91 0.68 -10.97
N VAL A 195 10.71 0.40 -11.47
CA VAL A 195 10.38 -0.87 -12.13
C VAL A 195 10.96 -1.01 -13.55
N ASN A 196 11.30 0.09 -14.21
CA ASN A 196 11.78 0.11 -15.60
C ASN A 196 13.01 -0.77 -15.82
N GLY A 197 13.99 -0.69 -14.93
CA GLY A 197 15.26 -1.42 -15.04
C GLY A 197 15.41 -2.56 -14.03
N SER A 198 14.40 -2.80 -13.20
CA SER A 198 14.44 -3.80 -12.14
C SER A 198 14.08 -5.20 -12.66
N SER A 199 14.60 -6.21 -11.99
CA SER A 199 14.22 -7.62 -12.11
C SER A 199 13.51 -8.08 -10.84
N ALA A 200 12.96 -9.28 -10.82
CA ALA A 200 12.35 -9.83 -9.60
C ALA A 200 13.34 -9.91 -8.42
N ARG A 201 14.64 -9.95 -8.67
CA ARG A 201 15.67 -9.98 -7.60
C ARG A 201 15.84 -8.65 -6.88
N ASP A 202 15.38 -7.57 -7.47
CA ASP A 202 15.44 -6.21 -6.89
C ASP A 202 14.23 -5.94 -5.99
N PHE A 203 13.24 -6.84 -6.02
CA PHE A 203 12.08 -6.84 -5.14
C PHE A 203 12.33 -7.76 -3.94
N GLN A 204 11.88 -7.34 -2.78
CA GLN A 204 12.03 -8.09 -1.53
C GLN A 204 10.82 -8.99 -1.24
N SER A 205 9.68 -8.68 -1.85
CA SER A 205 8.46 -9.47 -1.69
C SER A 205 8.58 -10.85 -2.34
N PRO A 206 8.39 -11.95 -1.59
CA PRO A 206 8.42 -13.30 -2.14
C PRO A 206 7.22 -13.61 -3.06
N LEU A 207 6.22 -12.73 -3.12
CA LEU A 207 5.09 -12.84 -4.05
C LEU A 207 5.48 -12.40 -5.47
N VAL A 208 6.61 -11.72 -5.65
CA VAL A 208 7.12 -11.26 -6.94
C VAL A 208 8.26 -12.17 -7.38
N THR A 209 7.94 -13.28 -8.02
CA THR A 209 8.94 -14.25 -8.53
C THR A 209 9.36 -13.98 -9.97
N ASP A 210 8.51 -13.33 -10.74
CA ASP A 210 8.75 -12.87 -12.10
C ASP A 210 8.12 -11.49 -12.28
N LEU A 211 8.93 -10.51 -12.69
CA LEU A 211 8.48 -9.12 -12.84
C LEU A 211 8.00 -8.80 -14.27
N GLU A 212 8.36 -9.62 -15.25
CA GLU A 212 8.13 -9.31 -16.68
C GLU A 212 6.65 -9.18 -17.03
N GLY A 213 5.80 -10.05 -16.45
CA GLY A 213 4.35 -10.03 -16.64
C GLY A 213 3.61 -8.93 -15.87
N PHE A 214 4.28 -8.22 -14.98
CA PHE A 214 3.64 -7.15 -14.22
C PHE A 214 3.44 -5.88 -15.04
N ARG A 215 2.33 -5.20 -14.79
CA ARG A 215 1.93 -3.94 -15.45
C ARG A 215 1.98 -2.79 -14.47
N PRO A 216 2.75 -1.74 -14.75
CA PRO A 216 2.66 -0.50 -14.01
C PRO A 216 1.33 0.21 -14.24
N ILE A 217 0.77 0.80 -13.19
CA ILE A 217 -0.44 1.62 -13.25
C ILE A 217 -0.11 2.94 -12.57
N VAL A 218 -0.24 4.04 -13.27
CA VAL A 218 0.01 5.38 -12.75
C VAL A 218 -1.30 6.13 -12.61
N ARG A 219 -1.55 6.64 -11.43
CA ARG A 219 -2.64 7.58 -11.21
C ARG A 219 -2.11 9.00 -11.41
N ASP A 220 -2.62 9.70 -12.42
CA ASP A 220 -2.39 11.12 -12.60
C ASP A 220 -3.52 11.90 -11.94
N GLU A 221 -3.20 12.48 -10.78
CA GLU A 221 -4.19 13.23 -10.00
C GLU A 221 -4.57 14.56 -10.65
N ALA A 222 -3.68 15.13 -11.49
CA ALA A 222 -3.92 16.42 -12.14
C ALA A 222 -4.93 16.31 -13.27
N SER A 223 -4.85 15.25 -14.08
CA SER A 223 -5.79 14.97 -15.17
C SER A 223 -6.98 14.10 -14.75
N ASP A 224 -6.97 13.60 -13.50
CA ASP A 224 -7.94 12.64 -12.96
C ASP A 224 -8.00 11.34 -13.78
N GLU A 225 -6.85 10.90 -14.33
CA GLU A 225 -6.76 9.71 -15.17
C GLU A 225 -5.94 8.60 -14.53
N THR A 226 -6.30 7.35 -14.84
CA THR A 226 -5.52 6.17 -14.48
C THR A 226 -4.90 5.58 -15.75
N LEU A 227 -3.58 5.63 -15.84
CA LEU A 227 -2.80 5.19 -16.98
C LEU A 227 -2.31 3.76 -16.76
N TRP A 228 -2.73 2.85 -17.64
CA TRP A 228 -2.30 1.46 -17.65
C TRP A 228 -1.18 1.27 -18.66
N PHE A 229 -0.04 0.83 -18.19
CA PHE A 229 1.07 0.49 -19.07
C PHE A 229 1.02 -0.98 -19.50
N PRO A 230 1.65 -1.35 -20.62
CA PRO A 230 1.79 -2.76 -20.99
C PRO A 230 2.64 -3.52 -19.95
N PRO A 231 2.68 -4.85 -19.99
CA PRO A 231 3.61 -5.64 -19.17
C PRO A 231 5.04 -5.15 -19.30
N LEU A 232 5.85 -5.31 -18.26
CA LEU A 232 7.20 -4.72 -18.20
C LEU A 232 8.14 -5.25 -19.28
N ASP A 233 7.98 -6.46 -19.75
CA ASP A 233 8.73 -7.01 -20.89
C ASP A 233 8.44 -6.23 -22.19
N GLU A 234 7.16 -5.93 -22.47
CA GLU A 234 6.76 -5.10 -23.61
C GLU A 234 7.15 -3.64 -23.40
N PHE A 235 6.87 -3.09 -22.21
CA PHE A 235 7.15 -1.68 -21.89
C PHE A 235 8.61 -1.31 -22.05
N ARG A 236 9.53 -2.17 -21.57
CA ARG A 236 10.98 -1.95 -21.69
C ARG A 236 11.48 -1.94 -23.13
N SER A 237 10.77 -2.61 -24.02
CA SER A 237 11.12 -2.61 -25.45
C SER A 237 10.73 -1.30 -26.16
N MET A 238 9.91 -0.44 -25.52
CA MET A 238 9.45 0.84 -26.03
C MET A 238 10.29 2.04 -25.53
N LEU A 239 11.13 1.80 -24.52
CA LEU A 239 12.05 2.81 -23.95
C LEU A 239 13.38 2.83 -24.71
#